data_a485cf79ff875f1621e983bc6be16384
#
_entry.id   a485cf79ff875f1621e983bc6be16384
#
_cell.length_a   1.000
_cell.length_b   1.000
_cell.length_c   1.000
_cell.angle_alpha   90.00
_cell.angle_beta   90.00
_cell.angle_gamma   90.00
#
_symmetry.space_group_name_H-M   'P 1'
#
loop_
_entity.id
_entity.type
_entity.pdbx_description
1 polymer ?
#
loop_
_entity_poly.entity_id
_entity_poly.type
_entity_poly.pdbx_seq_one_letter_code
_entity_poly.pdbx_strand_id
1 'polypeptide(L)'
;MKEMPANQLDPRVKNVWRINDAIWIILIFACLAVAPAIMMTSRATASVGRTLLLAVGICFVVVLIVWLVVLPPIRYARWRYQVSEDYLDIAKGIIWRKRYTIPFIRVQNTDTRQGPILRAFGLASVTVSTAAHGHEIPGLQFDTAEQLRDRAAELARLAREDV
;
A
#
# COMPACT_ATOMS: atom_id res chain seq x y z
N MET A 1 15.80 -21.71 -7.39
CA MET A 1 14.96 -20.63 -6.81
C MET A 1 15.11 -19.45 -7.74
N LYS A 2 14.01 -18.90 -8.33
CA LYS A 2 14.10 -17.70 -9.15
C LYS A 2 14.58 -16.53 -8.27
N GLU A 3 15.57 -15.79 -8.73
CA GLU A 3 16.11 -14.61 -8.05
C GLU A 3 15.00 -13.61 -7.70
N MET A 4 15.21 -12.82 -6.64
CA MET A 4 14.27 -11.78 -6.28
C MET A 4 14.32 -10.65 -7.32
N PRO A 5 13.16 -10.03 -7.66
CA PRO A 5 13.14 -8.89 -8.56
C PRO A 5 14.09 -7.78 -8.11
N ALA A 6 14.79 -7.15 -9.06
CA ALA A 6 15.91 -6.26 -8.80
C ALA A 6 15.51 -4.90 -8.22
N ASN A 7 14.33 -4.36 -8.64
CA ASN A 7 13.96 -2.98 -8.34
C ASN A 7 13.17 -2.87 -7.03
N GLN A 8 13.42 -1.80 -6.28
CA GLN A 8 12.68 -1.39 -5.08
C GLN A 8 11.78 -0.19 -5.37
N LEU A 9 10.80 0.02 -4.50
CA LEU A 9 10.03 1.26 -4.46
C LEU A 9 10.90 2.44 -3.99
N ASP A 10 10.40 3.66 -4.18
CA ASP A 10 11.04 4.84 -3.58
C ASP A 10 10.92 4.78 -2.04
N PRO A 11 12.00 5.08 -1.28
CA PRO A 11 11.98 5.06 0.19
C PRO A 11 10.91 5.95 0.83
N ARG A 12 10.50 7.03 0.16
CA ARG A 12 9.47 7.97 0.63
C ARG A 12 8.08 7.35 0.71
N VAL A 13 7.83 6.25 0.01
CA VAL A 13 6.55 5.53 0.07
C VAL A 13 6.20 5.07 1.48
N LYS A 14 7.19 4.83 2.34
CA LYS A 14 6.96 4.50 3.76
C LYS A 14 6.19 5.60 4.48
N ASN A 15 6.48 6.87 4.17
CA ASN A 15 5.80 8.00 4.77
C ASN A 15 4.36 8.15 4.23
N VAL A 16 4.15 7.86 2.95
CA VAL A 16 2.81 7.81 2.36
C VAL A 16 1.95 6.77 3.08
N TRP A 17 2.47 5.56 3.30
CA TRP A 17 1.76 4.52 4.04
C TRP A 17 1.49 4.93 5.48
N ARG A 18 2.48 5.52 6.17
CA ARG A 18 2.31 6.02 7.55
C ARG A 18 1.16 7.03 7.66
N ILE A 19 1.11 8.01 6.75
CA ILE A 19 0.07 9.04 6.78
C ILE A 19 -1.30 8.41 6.51
N ASN A 20 -1.39 7.57 5.48
CA ASN A 20 -2.65 6.91 5.14
C ASN A 20 -3.16 6.02 6.29
N ASP A 21 -2.28 5.20 6.85
CA ASP A 21 -2.62 4.30 7.96
C ASP A 21 -2.96 5.09 9.24
N ALA A 22 -2.25 6.21 9.52
CA ALA A 22 -2.55 7.10 10.66
C ALA A 22 -3.95 7.71 10.56
N ILE A 23 -4.36 8.18 9.38
CA ILE A 23 -5.70 8.74 9.17
C ILE A 23 -6.76 7.69 9.53
N TRP A 24 -6.64 6.46 9.01
CA TRP A 24 -7.59 5.40 9.27
C TRP A 24 -7.60 4.95 10.73
N ILE A 25 -6.43 4.82 11.37
CA ILE A 25 -6.31 4.46 12.78
C ILE A 25 -6.99 5.51 13.66
N ILE A 26 -6.71 6.81 13.42
CA ILE A 26 -7.32 7.90 14.18
C ILE A 26 -8.85 7.87 14.03
N LEU A 27 -9.38 7.73 12.81
CA LEU A 27 -10.82 7.71 12.56
C LEU A 27 -11.51 6.51 13.27
N ILE A 28 -10.90 5.32 13.18
CA ILE A 28 -11.44 4.11 13.81
C ILE A 28 -11.45 4.27 15.35
N PHE A 29 -10.34 4.70 15.94
CA PHE A 29 -10.25 4.84 17.40
C PHE A 29 -11.07 6.01 17.93
N ALA A 30 -11.23 7.10 17.18
CA ALA A 30 -12.16 8.16 17.52
C ALA A 30 -13.60 7.64 17.58
N CYS A 31 -14.01 6.83 16.62
CA CYS A 31 -15.33 6.19 16.63
C CYS A 31 -15.49 5.22 17.82
N LEU A 32 -14.48 4.38 18.11
CA LEU A 32 -14.51 3.46 19.24
C LEU A 32 -14.55 4.16 20.61
N ALA A 33 -14.00 5.36 20.73
CA ALA A 33 -14.00 6.13 21.95
C ALA A 33 -15.36 6.76 22.28
N VAL A 34 -16.26 6.89 21.32
CA VAL A 34 -17.58 7.57 21.50
C VAL A 34 -18.43 6.86 22.56
N ALA A 35 -18.59 5.53 22.45
CA ALA A 35 -19.44 4.79 23.36
C ALA A 35 -18.93 4.84 24.82
N PRO A 36 -17.66 4.58 25.14
CA PRO A 36 -17.12 4.79 26.48
C PRO A 36 -17.27 6.23 26.98
N ALA A 37 -17.09 7.23 26.11
CA ALA A 37 -17.27 8.63 26.48
C ALA A 37 -18.73 8.94 26.89
N ILE A 38 -19.71 8.43 26.16
CA ILE A 38 -21.14 8.57 26.51
C ILE A 38 -21.42 7.87 27.83
N MET A 39 -20.86 6.68 28.09
CA MET A 39 -21.05 5.96 29.37
C MET A 39 -20.54 6.76 30.57
N MET A 40 -19.59 7.66 30.41
CA MET A 40 -19.08 8.52 31.48
C MET A 40 -20.06 9.60 31.90
N THR A 41 -21.10 9.92 31.13
CA THR A 41 -22.10 10.95 31.49
C THR A 41 -23.08 10.47 32.56
N SER A 42 -23.24 9.16 32.73
CA SER A 42 -24.12 8.57 33.76
C SER A 42 -23.32 8.11 34.99
N ARG A 43 -23.76 8.48 36.19
CA ARG A 43 -23.09 8.06 37.43
C ARG A 43 -23.03 6.53 37.59
N ALA A 44 -24.03 5.80 37.09
CA ALA A 44 -24.10 4.35 37.19
C ALA A 44 -23.05 3.62 36.34
N THR A 45 -22.66 4.21 35.19
CA THR A 45 -21.76 3.58 34.22
C THR A 45 -20.40 4.28 34.05
N ALA A 46 -20.21 5.39 34.78
CA ALA A 46 -19.01 6.23 34.62
C ALA A 46 -17.68 5.49 34.90
N SER A 47 -17.66 4.58 35.89
CA SER A 47 -16.46 3.78 36.18
C SER A 47 -16.11 2.82 35.03
N VAL A 48 -17.11 2.15 34.50
CA VAL A 48 -16.94 1.24 33.33
C VAL A 48 -16.50 2.04 32.10
N GLY A 49 -17.15 3.17 31.81
CA GLY A 49 -16.79 4.06 30.73
C GLY A 49 -15.32 4.50 30.79
N ARG A 50 -14.84 4.87 31.97
CA ARG A 50 -13.44 5.25 32.24
C ARG A 50 -12.47 4.10 31.95
N THR A 51 -12.75 2.92 32.43
CA THR A 51 -11.90 1.73 32.20
C THR A 51 -11.83 1.38 30.72
N LEU A 52 -12.99 1.39 30.04
CA LEU A 52 -13.03 1.15 28.60
C LEU A 52 -12.27 2.21 27.79
N LEU A 53 -12.40 3.49 28.15
CA LEU A 53 -11.68 4.56 27.47
C LEU A 53 -10.15 4.44 27.64
N LEU A 54 -9.69 4.07 28.85
CA LEU A 54 -8.27 3.77 29.09
C LEU A 54 -7.79 2.57 28.25
N ALA A 55 -8.59 1.50 28.18
CA ALA A 55 -8.25 0.33 27.37
C ALA A 55 -8.17 0.68 25.87
N VAL A 56 -9.13 1.46 25.36
CA VAL A 56 -9.10 1.98 23.96
C VAL A 56 -7.86 2.84 23.73
N GLY A 57 -7.50 3.72 24.68
CA GLY A 57 -6.31 4.58 24.58
C GLY A 57 -5.00 3.77 24.54
N ILE A 58 -4.86 2.77 25.41
CA ILE A 58 -3.69 1.88 25.40
C ILE A 58 -3.60 1.12 24.08
N CYS A 59 -4.71 0.54 23.62
CA CYS A 59 -4.79 -0.18 22.36
C CYS A 59 -4.43 0.74 21.17
N PHE A 60 -4.92 1.98 21.16
CA PHE A 60 -4.58 3.00 20.17
C PHE A 60 -3.08 3.23 20.07
N VAL A 61 -2.40 3.45 21.20
CA VAL A 61 -0.95 3.67 21.22
C VAL A 61 -0.19 2.45 20.69
N VAL A 62 -0.56 1.25 21.10
CA VAL A 62 0.07 0.01 20.63
C VAL A 62 -0.11 -0.16 19.12
N VAL A 63 -1.32 0.04 18.61
CA VAL A 63 -1.63 -0.05 17.18
C VAL A 63 -0.85 1.00 16.40
N LEU A 64 -0.78 2.25 16.89
CA LEU A 64 0.02 3.32 16.26
C LEU A 64 1.49 2.91 16.12
N ILE A 65 2.11 2.42 17.19
CA ILE A 65 3.51 2.01 17.16
C ILE A 65 3.72 0.90 16.12
N VAL A 66 2.89 -0.13 16.14
CA VAL A 66 3.02 -1.26 15.22
C VAL A 66 2.83 -0.81 13.77
N TRP A 67 1.77 -0.07 13.47
CA TRP A 67 1.42 0.32 12.10
C TRP A 67 2.30 1.41 11.50
N LEU A 68 2.77 2.37 12.29
CA LEU A 68 3.57 3.49 11.80
C LEU A 68 5.08 3.25 11.89
N VAL A 69 5.53 2.43 12.85
CA VAL A 69 6.96 2.23 13.07
C VAL A 69 7.43 0.87 12.57
N VAL A 70 6.72 -0.22 12.91
CA VAL A 70 7.18 -1.58 12.64
C VAL A 70 6.81 -2.06 11.23
N LEU A 71 5.57 -1.86 10.79
CA LEU A 71 5.11 -2.41 9.50
C LEU A 71 5.68 -1.74 8.25
N PRO A 72 5.80 -0.41 8.13
CA PRO A 72 6.26 0.23 6.90
C PRO A 72 7.67 -0.19 6.46
N PRO A 73 8.70 -0.28 7.33
CA PRO A 73 10.01 -0.74 6.90
C PRO A 73 10.01 -2.22 6.47
N ILE A 74 9.23 -3.07 7.15
CA ILE A 74 9.12 -4.49 6.77
C ILE A 74 8.42 -4.64 5.42
N ARG A 75 7.32 -3.91 5.21
CA ARG A 75 6.58 -3.87 3.95
C ARG A 75 7.48 -3.40 2.81
N TYR A 76 8.21 -2.31 3.01
CA TYR A 76 9.15 -1.76 2.05
C TYR A 76 10.26 -2.74 1.69
N ALA A 77 10.91 -3.37 2.67
CA ALA A 77 11.99 -4.33 2.46
C ALA A 77 11.56 -5.55 1.64
N ARG A 78 10.27 -5.90 1.69
CA ARG A 78 9.70 -7.08 1.01
C ARG A 78 9.02 -6.79 -0.32
N TRP A 79 8.91 -5.52 -0.67
CA TRP A 79 8.32 -5.11 -1.92
C TRP A 79 9.41 -4.99 -3.00
N ARG A 80 9.25 -5.72 -4.10
CA ARG A 80 10.17 -5.73 -5.24
C ARG A 80 9.40 -5.85 -6.53
N TYR A 81 9.93 -5.26 -7.61
CA TYR A 81 9.41 -5.44 -8.95
C TYR A 81 10.53 -5.51 -9.98
N GLN A 82 10.26 -6.07 -11.14
CA GLN A 82 11.19 -6.14 -12.26
C GLN A 82 10.41 -6.17 -13.57
N VAL A 83 10.84 -5.34 -14.50
CA VAL A 83 10.37 -5.35 -15.87
C VAL A 83 11.41 -6.11 -16.70
N SER A 84 10.99 -7.22 -17.29
CA SER A 84 11.76 -7.99 -18.28
C SER A 84 11.22 -7.69 -19.69
N GLU A 85 11.76 -8.29 -20.71
CA GLU A 85 11.26 -8.10 -22.08
C GLU A 85 9.85 -8.69 -22.27
N ASP A 86 9.58 -9.86 -21.68
CA ASP A 86 8.34 -10.62 -21.89
C ASP A 86 7.33 -10.49 -20.76
N TYR A 87 7.76 -10.08 -19.55
CA TYR A 87 6.91 -10.10 -18.36
C TYR A 87 7.27 -9.05 -17.32
N LEU A 88 6.27 -8.66 -16.55
CA LEU A 88 6.40 -7.89 -15.31
C LEU A 88 6.35 -8.83 -14.11
N ASP A 89 7.35 -8.78 -13.24
CA ASP A 89 7.44 -9.57 -12.03
C ASP A 89 7.26 -8.68 -10.80
N ILE A 90 6.33 -9.04 -9.91
CA ILE A 90 6.02 -8.30 -8.69
C ILE A 90 6.08 -9.26 -7.51
N ALA A 91 6.94 -8.97 -6.55
CA ALA A 91 7.02 -9.70 -5.28
C ALA A 91 6.59 -8.78 -4.13
N LYS A 92 5.60 -9.23 -3.34
CA LYS A 92 5.09 -8.47 -2.18
C LYS A 92 4.57 -9.40 -1.08
N GLY A 93 4.40 -8.83 0.11
CA GLY A 93 3.77 -9.50 1.26
C GLY A 93 4.69 -9.63 2.47
N ILE A 94 4.13 -9.42 3.66
CA ILE A 94 4.84 -9.47 4.94
C ILE A 94 4.84 -10.89 5.49
N ILE A 95 3.66 -11.45 5.76
CA ILE A 95 3.46 -12.80 6.28
C ILE A 95 3.34 -13.78 5.11
N TRP A 96 2.39 -13.52 4.21
CA TRP A 96 2.15 -14.31 3.01
C TRP A 96 2.92 -13.68 1.84
N ARG A 97 4.00 -14.34 1.40
CA ARG A 97 4.76 -13.90 0.23
C ARG A 97 4.01 -14.27 -1.04
N LYS A 98 3.66 -13.26 -1.84
CA LYS A 98 3.04 -13.43 -3.15
C LYS A 98 3.99 -12.92 -4.22
N ARG A 99 4.14 -13.70 -5.29
CA ARG A 99 4.88 -13.30 -6.50
C ARG A 99 3.92 -13.40 -7.68
N TYR A 100 3.86 -12.33 -8.44
CA TYR A 100 3.03 -12.24 -9.64
C TYR A 100 3.95 -12.06 -10.83
N THR A 101 3.90 -13.00 -11.78
CA THR A 101 4.57 -12.90 -13.07
C THR A 101 3.49 -12.65 -14.12
N ILE A 102 3.49 -11.47 -14.72
CA ILE A 102 2.45 -10.98 -15.62
C ILE A 102 3.06 -10.90 -17.01
N PRO A 103 2.78 -11.83 -17.93
CA PRO A 103 3.22 -11.74 -19.32
C PRO A 103 2.60 -10.50 -20.00
N PHE A 104 3.38 -9.75 -20.76
CA PHE A 104 2.90 -8.52 -21.40
C PHE A 104 1.81 -8.78 -22.43
N ILE A 105 1.76 -9.93 -23.08
CA ILE A 105 0.66 -10.33 -23.97
C ILE A 105 -0.72 -10.33 -23.27
N ARG A 106 -0.77 -10.49 -21.95
CA ARG A 106 -2.01 -10.47 -21.15
C ARG A 106 -2.37 -9.10 -20.60
N VAL A 107 -1.52 -8.12 -20.76
CA VAL A 107 -1.75 -6.75 -20.28
C VAL A 107 -2.74 -6.07 -21.20
N GLN A 108 -3.82 -5.52 -20.60
CA GLN A 108 -4.88 -4.81 -21.33
C GLN A 108 -4.74 -3.31 -21.19
N ASN A 109 -4.38 -2.83 -20.01
CA ASN A 109 -4.25 -1.42 -19.72
C ASN A 109 -3.12 -1.15 -18.71
N THR A 110 -2.49 0.04 -18.84
CA THR A 110 -1.49 0.54 -17.92
C THR A 110 -1.83 1.98 -17.55
N ASP A 111 -2.01 2.24 -16.25
CA ASP A 111 -2.40 3.55 -15.72
C ASP A 111 -1.41 4.06 -14.70
N THR A 112 -1.17 5.37 -14.70
CA THR A 112 -0.49 6.08 -13.61
C THR A 112 -1.50 6.77 -12.73
N ARG A 113 -1.41 6.58 -11.40
CA ARG A 113 -2.28 7.24 -10.42
C ARG A 113 -1.46 8.04 -9.41
N GLN A 114 -1.89 9.27 -9.15
CA GLN A 114 -1.24 10.15 -8.19
C GLN A 114 -2.31 10.81 -7.30
N GLY A 115 -2.56 10.20 -6.14
CA GLY A 115 -3.43 10.79 -5.12
C GLY A 115 -2.76 11.97 -4.38
N PRO A 116 -3.52 12.73 -3.56
CA PRO A 116 -2.99 13.94 -2.90
C PRO A 116 -1.77 13.68 -2.02
N ILE A 117 -1.75 12.58 -1.27
CA ILE A 117 -0.61 12.21 -0.41
C ILE A 117 0.60 11.83 -1.28
N LEU A 118 0.44 10.99 -2.31
CA LEU A 118 1.52 10.63 -3.23
C LEU A 118 2.11 11.87 -3.89
N ARG A 119 1.24 12.80 -4.33
CA ARG A 119 1.65 14.06 -4.97
C ARG A 119 2.50 14.93 -4.05
N ALA A 120 2.15 15.02 -2.77
CA ALA A 120 2.94 15.77 -1.78
C ALA A 120 4.38 15.24 -1.61
N PHE A 121 4.61 13.95 -1.90
CA PHE A 121 5.93 13.33 -1.87
C PHE A 121 6.58 13.20 -3.27
N GLY A 122 5.96 13.72 -4.33
CA GLY A 122 6.43 13.59 -5.71
C GLY A 122 6.41 12.14 -6.21
N LEU A 123 5.50 11.32 -5.67
CA LEU A 123 5.35 9.90 -6.00
C LEU A 123 4.09 9.64 -6.80
N ALA A 124 4.08 8.52 -7.52
CA ALA A 124 2.91 7.98 -8.21
C ALA A 124 2.88 6.46 -8.09
N SER A 125 1.72 5.86 -8.36
CA SER A 125 1.53 4.41 -8.50
C SER A 125 1.30 4.07 -9.96
N VAL A 126 1.83 2.93 -10.42
CA VAL A 126 1.52 2.36 -11.73
C VAL A 126 0.65 1.13 -11.55
N THR A 127 -0.46 1.08 -12.25
CA THR A 127 -1.35 -0.09 -12.27
C THR A 127 -1.26 -0.74 -13.64
N VAL A 128 -0.94 -2.04 -13.64
CA VAL A 128 -0.94 -2.89 -14.83
C VAL A 128 -2.13 -3.84 -14.71
N SER A 129 -3.09 -3.72 -15.62
CA SER A 129 -4.34 -4.46 -15.60
C SER A 129 -4.35 -5.57 -16.64
N THR A 130 -4.80 -6.75 -16.23
CA THR A 130 -5.11 -7.90 -17.08
C THR A 130 -6.61 -8.16 -17.08
N ALA A 131 -7.10 -9.09 -17.90
CA ALA A 131 -8.51 -9.48 -17.90
C ALA A 131 -9.03 -9.98 -16.53
N ALA A 132 -8.14 -10.50 -15.69
CA ALA A 132 -8.51 -11.05 -14.39
C ALA A 132 -8.34 -10.07 -13.23
N HIS A 133 -7.22 -9.32 -13.17
CA HIS A 133 -6.86 -8.49 -12.03
C HIS A 133 -5.99 -7.30 -12.45
N GLY A 134 -6.09 -6.20 -11.67
CA GLY A 134 -5.14 -5.09 -11.69
C GLY A 134 -4.00 -5.32 -10.68
N HIS A 135 -2.78 -5.05 -11.09
CA HIS A 135 -1.59 -5.13 -10.25
C HIS A 135 -0.97 -3.75 -10.10
N GLU A 136 -0.99 -3.23 -8.87
CA GLU A 136 -0.45 -1.91 -8.56
C GLU A 136 0.99 -2.01 -8.04
N ILE A 137 1.87 -1.15 -8.58
CA ILE A 137 3.21 -0.85 -8.10
C ILE A 137 3.14 0.53 -7.44
N PRO A 138 3.06 0.62 -6.10
CA PRO A 138 2.87 1.88 -5.40
C PRO A 138 4.19 2.63 -5.21
N GLY A 139 4.12 3.97 -5.13
CA GLY A 139 5.20 4.79 -4.60
C GLY A 139 6.50 4.76 -5.40
N LEU A 140 6.42 4.98 -6.68
CA LEU A 140 7.53 5.30 -7.57
C LEU A 140 7.68 6.83 -7.68
N GLN A 141 8.87 7.32 -8.01
CA GLN A 141 9.02 8.71 -8.46
C GLN A 141 8.13 8.94 -9.68
N PHE A 142 7.55 10.13 -9.80
CA PHE A 142 6.58 10.42 -10.85
C PHE A 142 7.13 10.10 -12.25
N ASP A 143 8.34 10.57 -12.57
CA ASP A 143 8.99 10.33 -13.87
C ASP A 143 9.27 8.83 -14.11
N THR A 144 9.69 8.11 -13.05
CA THR A 144 9.93 6.67 -13.13
C THR A 144 8.61 5.91 -13.33
N ALA A 145 7.52 6.37 -12.74
CA ALA A 145 6.20 5.78 -12.91
C ALA A 145 5.69 5.96 -14.36
N GLU A 146 5.89 7.14 -14.94
CA GLU A 146 5.53 7.40 -16.34
C GLU A 146 6.35 6.55 -17.30
N GLN A 147 7.67 6.50 -17.12
CA GLN A 147 8.55 5.66 -17.93
C GLN A 147 8.18 4.17 -17.81
N LEU A 148 7.85 3.70 -16.62
CA LEU A 148 7.43 2.32 -16.39
C LEU A 148 6.10 2.01 -17.10
N ARG A 149 5.11 2.93 -17.00
CA ARG A 149 3.84 2.82 -17.70
C ARG A 149 4.04 2.73 -19.22
N ASP A 150 4.81 3.66 -19.78
CA ASP A 150 5.05 3.75 -21.24
C ASP A 150 5.80 2.51 -21.72
N ARG A 151 6.81 2.07 -20.97
CA ARG A 151 7.57 0.85 -21.30
C ARG A 151 6.67 -0.41 -21.22
N ALA A 152 5.83 -0.52 -20.21
CA ALA A 152 4.91 -1.64 -20.08
C ALA A 152 3.85 -1.65 -21.21
N ALA A 153 3.36 -0.47 -21.61
CA ALA A 153 2.42 -0.33 -22.72
C ALA A 153 3.07 -0.72 -24.05
N GLU A 154 4.31 -0.29 -24.30
CA GLU A 154 5.07 -0.61 -25.49
C GLU A 154 5.34 -2.12 -25.60
N LEU A 155 5.82 -2.75 -24.51
CA LEU A 155 6.06 -4.19 -24.47
C LEU A 155 4.76 -4.99 -24.67
N ALA A 156 3.63 -4.51 -24.12
CA ALA A 156 2.34 -5.13 -24.33
C ALA A 156 1.85 -5.01 -25.79
N ARG A 157 2.20 -3.92 -26.48
CA ARG A 157 1.91 -3.73 -27.91
C ARG A 157 2.74 -4.71 -28.75
N LEU A 158 4.05 -4.72 -28.56
CA LEU A 158 4.97 -5.60 -29.26
C LEU A 158 4.61 -7.09 -29.09
N ALA A 159 4.33 -7.51 -27.85
CA ALA A 159 3.94 -8.89 -27.56
C ALA A 159 2.64 -9.35 -28.27
N ARG A 160 1.78 -8.43 -28.73
CA ARG A 160 0.58 -8.75 -29.51
C ARG A 160 0.85 -8.80 -31.01
N GLU A 161 1.85 -8.05 -31.48
CA GLU A 161 2.23 -8.02 -32.90
C GLU A 161 3.03 -9.27 -33.30
N ASP A 162 3.68 -9.93 -32.33
CA ASP A 162 4.48 -11.15 -32.54
C ASP A 162 3.64 -12.45 -32.55
N VAL A 163 2.30 -12.38 -32.44
CA VAL A 163 1.36 -13.53 -32.45
C VAL A 163 0.44 -13.47 -33.66
#